data_51ec1a5f817c09a6c35923dd7525d00c
#
_entry.id   51ec1a5f817c09a6c35923dd7525d00c
#
_cell.length_a   1.000
_cell.length_b   1.000
_cell.length_c   1.000
_cell.angle_alpha   90.00
_cell.angle_beta   90.00
_cell.angle_gamma   90.00
#
_symmetry.space_group_name_H-M   'P 1'
#
loop_
_entity.id
_entity.type
_entity.pdbx_description
1 polymer ?
#
loop_
_entity_poly.entity_id
_entity_poly.type
_entity_poly.pdbx_seq_one_letter_code
_entity_poly.pdbx_strand_id
1 'polypeptide(L)'
;MLKHAAYPTLAEAVRHVAAALDVRVLANPKACDRMDRAAATGDFDLDLFEELVEDMLYRPLESLGDEPFAYELAAVMRGWRRQYIPIVGRVSSDALPRHELLPLLVEYVFAGWVADVLKHLEHVGLIRSAWLMAGSGQGLCGDPPALPVATVIQAFLWQYGAASNDAPSALYAQPDDGTRDRSTEQVSRWMSGSTLPSLGSIRLVVATAVSRPWFRATHWKGARDEFQRELLIARALQYSASLVAPYGDFLQMVRAELQERRLVDIGLLISRAVYARGEPMGLSLIGLQTAHALDFRDAKTNSQLNEAEALLDEFRAQARHLDAPWAVEWMVTWCEARLAAWRSDFKTSMELYETAFATSVYRSGREARNILIEALTLAGSLGKRPHLKRLIHQGKALDILPRVLGDLEPQPWNGRLIADILTKCYAPHFPQPTSLSPRSSPQGMRTTNEVKPADAAG
;
A
#
# COMPACT_ATOMS: atom_id res chain seq x y z
N MET A 1 2.74 -8.11 14.62
CA MET A 1 1.41 -7.77 14.11
C MET A 1 1.30 -6.27 14.18
N LEU A 2 1.36 -5.58 13.04
CA LEU A 2 0.93 -4.17 12.98
C LEU A 2 -0.55 -4.16 13.28
N LYS A 3 -0.89 -4.36 14.54
CA LYS A 3 -2.28 -4.46 14.95
C LYS A 3 -3.11 -3.27 14.48
N HIS A 4 -2.46 -2.16 14.04
CA HIS A 4 -3.21 -0.93 13.86
C HIS A 4 -2.51 0.11 12.96
N ALA A 5 -2.05 -0.27 11.76
CA ALA A 5 -1.85 0.75 10.73
C ALA A 5 -3.18 1.48 10.57
N ALA A 6 -3.22 2.78 10.78
CA ALA A 6 -4.44 3.56 10.60
C ALA A 6 -4.82 3.59 9.13
N TYR A 7 -3.85 3.87 8.28
CA TYR A 7 -4.00 3.78 6.82
C TYR A 7 -3.87 2.33 6.35
N PRO A 8 -4.65 1.89 5.35
CA PRO A 8 -4.41 0.64 4.63
C PRO A 8 -2.98 0.59 4.06
N THR A 9 -2.33 -0.57 4.19
CA THR A 9 -1.00 -0.75 3.62
C THR A 9 -1.06 -0.99 2.11
N LEU A 10 0.05 -0.75 1.39
CA LEU A 10 0.11 -1.05 -0.05
C LEU A 10 -0.15 -2.53 -0.34
N ALA A 11 0.38 -3.42 0.49
CA ALA A 11 0.15 -4.86 0.35
C ALA A 11 -1.31 -5.25 0.60
N GLU A 12 -1.99 -4.60 1.56
CA GLU A 12 -3.44 -4.76 1.75
C GLU A 12 -4.22 -4.35 0.50
N ALA A 13 -3.85 -3.24 -0.15
CA ALA A 13 -4.51 -2.79 -1.36
C ALA A 13 -4.36 -3.79 -2.51
N VAL A 14 -3.14 -4.30 -2.78
CA VAL A 14 -2.91 -5.33 -3.79
C VAL A 14 -3.72 -6.59 -3.46
N ARG A 15 -3.73 -7.02 -2.19
CA ARG A 15 -4.51 -8.16 -1.72
C ARG A 15 -6.00 -7.99 -1.99
N HIS A 16 -6.54 -6.80 -1.71
CA HIS A 16 -7.96 -6.52 -1.93
C HIS A 16 -8.33 -6.48 -3.40
N VAL A 17 -7.50 -5.90 -4.26
CA VAL A 17 -7.73 -5.89 -5.71
C VAL A 17 -7.67 -7.31 -6.28
N ALA A 18 -6.68 -8.12 -5.90
CA ALA A 18 -6.58 -9.51 -6.32
C ALA A 18 -7.79 -10.36 -5.87
N ALA A 19 -8.28 -10.14 -4.65
CA ALA A 19 -9.49 -10.80 -4.14
C ALA A 19 -10.75 -10.29 -4.85
N ALA A 20 -10.84 -8.97 -5.10
CA ALA A 20 -11.95 -8.35 -5.80
C ALA A 20 -12.11 -8.88 -7.23
N LEU A 21 -11.02 -9.15 -7.93
CA LEU A 21 -10.99 -9.75 -9.28
C LEU A 21 -11.06 -11.30 -9.25
N ASP A 22 -10.92 -11.91 -8.08
CA ASP A 22 -10.80 -13.38 -7.89
C ASP A 22 -9.59 -14.01 -8.59
N VAL A 23 -8.57 -13.23 -8.88
CA VAL A 23 -7.37 -13.71 -9.59
C VAL A 23 -6.34 -14.39 -8.68
N ARG A 24 -6.52 -14.29 -7.37
CA ARG A 24 -5.66 -14.95 -6.37
C ARG A 24 -5.55 -16.46 -6.60
N VAL A 25 -6.62 -17.09 -7.12
CA VAL A 25 -6.63 -18.52 -7.42
C VAL A 25 -5.67 -18.94 -8.53
N LEU A 26 -5.24 -18.00 -9.37
CA LEU A 26 -4.26 -18.19 -10.45
C LEU A 26 -2.84 -17.79 -10.03
N ALA A 27 -2.69 -17.09 -8.91
CA ALA A 27 -1.41 -16.61 -8.45
C ALA A 27 -0.57 -17.72 -7.81
N ASN A 28 0.75 -17.55 -7.84
CA ASN A 28 1.66 -18.48 -7.18
C ASN A 28 1.42 -18.49 -5.65
N PRO A 29 1.26 -19.66 -5.00
CA PRO A 29 1.06 -19.76 -3.56
C PRO A 29 2.13 -19.01 -2.74
N LYS A 30 3.41 -19.04 -3.15
CA LYS A 30 4.49 -18.30 -2.48
C LYS A 30 4.30 -16.78 -2.58
N ALA A 31 3.75 -16.28 -3.67
CA ALA A 31 3.41 -14.86 -3.82
C ALA A 31 2.24 -14.49 -2.90
N CYS A 32 1.23 -15.35 -2.79
CA CYS A 32 0.11 -15.18 -1.86
C CYS A 32 0.60 -15.10 -0.40
N ASP A 33 1.46 -16.03 0.04
CA ASP A 33 2.01 -16.03 1.39
C ASP A 33 2.86 -14.78 1.67
N ARG A 34 3.63 -14.33 0.68
CA ARG A 34 4.45 -13.12 0.77
C ARG A 34 3.59 -11.86 0.90
N MET A 35 2.53 -11.77 0.09
CA MET A 35 1.56 -10.68 0.15
C MET A 35 0.83 -10.65 1.51
N ASP A 36 0.33 -11.79 1.99
CA ASP A 36 -0.37 -11.87 3.28
C ASP A 36 0.56 -11.49 4.44
N ARG A 37 1.83 -11.90 4.38
CA ARG A 37 2.84 -11.49 5.37
C ARG A 37 3.09 -9.99 5.31
N ALA A 38 3.34 -9.43 4.13
CA ALA A 38 3.56 -7.99 3.96
C ALA A 38 2.36 -7.17 4.43
N ALA A 39 1.13 -7.60 4.12
CA ALA A 39 -0.10 -6.97 4.60
C ALA A 39 -0.23 -7.03 6.13
N ALA A 40 0.23 -8.11 6.77
CA ALA A 40 0.15 -8.30 8.22
C ALA A 40 1.24 -7.55 8.99
N THR A 41 2.45 -7.42 8.42
CA THR A 41 3.61 -6.79 9.08
C THR A 41 3.77 -5.32 8.70
N GLY A 42 3.19 -4.87 7.58
CA GLY A 42 3.47 -3.57 6.99
C GLY A 42 4.91 -3.41 6.50
N ASP A 43 5.70 -4.47 6.56
CA ASP A 43 7.07 -4.49 6.04
C ASP A 43 7.01 -4.51 4.52
N PHE A 44 7.43 -3.41 3.91
CA PHE A 44 7.17 -3.15 2.52
C PHE A 44 8.27 -2.28 1.90
N ASP A 45 8.76 -2.72 0.77
CA ASP A 45 9.67 -1.93 -0.06
C ASP A 45 9.14 -1.81 -1.50
N LEU A 46 9.81 -0.99 -2.32
CA LEU A 46 9.35 -0.74 -3.68
C LEU A 46 9.47 -1.97 -4.57
N ASP A 47 10.55 -2.74 -4.41
CA ASP A 47 10.79 -3.95 -5.19
C ASP A 47 9.71 -4.99 -4.86
N LEU A 48 9.37 -5.15 -3.57
CA LEU A 48 8.27 -6.02 -3.14
C LEU A 48 6.92 -5.57 -3.72
N PHE A 49 6.66 -4.26 -3.80
CA PHE A 49 5.41 -3.78 -4.41
C PHE A 49 5.34 -4.17 -5.90
N GLU A 50 6.39 -3.89 -6.65
CA GLU A 50 6.43 -4.23 -8.06
C GLU A 50 6.29 -5.75 -8.27
N GLU A 51 6.96 -6.58 -7.46
CA GLU A 51 6.80 -8.02 -7.48
C GLU A 51 5.36 -8.46 -7.15
N LEU A 52 4.72 -7.86 -6.15
CA LEU A 52 3.34 -8.20 -5.80
C LEU A 52 2.34 -7.77 -6.88
N VAL A 53 2.52 -6.60 -7.50
CA VAL A 53 1.68 -6.18 -8.64
C VAL A 53 1.85 -7.15 -9.81
N GLU A 54 3.09 -7.54 -10.09
CA GLU A 54 3.41 -8.50 -11.14
C GLU A 54 2.80 -9.89 -10.87
N ASP A 55 3.09 -10.48 -9.70
CA ASP A 55 2.74 -11.85 -9.38
C ASP A 55 1.26 -12.04 -9.01
N MET A 56 0.60 -10.99 -8.47
CA MET A 56 -0.77 -11.08 -7.97
C MET A 56 -1.81 -10.49 -8.93
N LEU A 57 -1.42 -9.65 -9.88
CA LEU A 57 -2.33 -9.00 -10.82
C LEU A 57 -1.93 -9.26 -12.27
N TYR A 58 -0.74 -8.84 -12.70
CA TYR A 58 -0.36 -8.92 -14.11
C TYR A 58 -0.35 -10.37 -14.63
N ARG A 59 0.48 -11.25 -14.08
CA ARG A 59 0.59 -12.63 -14.54
C ARG A 59 -0.70 -13.44 -14.45
N PRO A 60 -1.48 -13.36 -13.36
CA PRO A 60 -2.78 -14.00 -13.31
C PRO A 60 -3.73 -13.54 -14.42
N LEU A 61 -3.82 -12.24 -14.69
CA LEU A 61 -4.68 -11.70 -15.74
C LEU A 61 -4.15 -12.03 -17.16
N GLU A 62 -2.83 -11.92 -17.37
CA GLU A 62 -2.18 -12.36 -18.61
C GLU A 62 -2.48 -13.83 -18.92
N SER A 63 -2.47 -14.69 -17.90
CA SER A 63 -2.81 -16.12 -18.06
C SER A 63 -4.25 -16.40 -18.53
N LEU A 64 -5.13 -15.39 -18.45
CA LEU A 64 -6.47 -15.43 -19.01
C LEU A 64 -6.49 -15.11 -20.52
N GLY A 65 -5.34 -14.77 -21.11
CA GLY A 65 -5.18 -14.38 -22.51
C GLY A 65 -5.49 -12.91 -22.78
N ASP A 66 -5.46 -12.07 -21.75
CA ASP A 66 -5.80 -10.67 -21.84
C ASP A 66 -4.65 -9.76 -21.35
N GLU A 67 -3.56 -9.77 -22.09
CA GLU A 67 -2.36 -8.97 -21.80
C GLU A 67 -2.64 -7.46 -21.73
N PRO A 68 -3.43 -6.84 -22.65
CA PRO A 68 -3.72 -5.40 -22.55
C PRO A 68 -4.39 -5.02 -21.23
N PHE A 69 -5.36 -5.80 -20.78
CA PHE A 69 -6.04 -5.54 -19.52
C PHE A 69 -5.12 -5.76 -18.30
N ALA A 70 -4.29 -6.81 -18.34
CA ALA A 70 -3.29 -7.07 -17.30
C ALA A 70 -2.31 -5.90 -17.17
N TYR A 71 -1.82 -5.38 -18.31
CA TYR A 71 -0.89 -4.26 -18.36
C TYR A 71 -1.51 -2.98 -17.79
N GLU A 72 -2.70 -2.60 -18.26
CA GLU A 72 -3.35 -1.36 -17.81
C GLU A 72 -3.72 -1.42 -16.33
N LEU A 73 -4.19 -2.56 -15.81
CA LEU A 73 -4.51 -2.70 -14.40
C LEU A 73 -3.25 -2.61 -13.52
N ALA A 74 -2.15 -3.22 -13.94
CA ALA A 74 -0.87 -3.08 -13.24
C ALA A 74 -0.37 -1.61 -13.27
N ALA A 75 -0.50 -0.91 -14.40
CA ALA A 75 -0.15 0.50 -14.53
C ALA A 75 -1.00 1.38 -13.62
N VAL A 76 -2.31 1.11 -13.53
CA VAL A 76 -3.24 1.80 -12.64
C VAL A 76 -2.86 1.60 -11.17
N MET A 77 -2.49 0.39 -10.75
CA MET A 77 -2.03 0.14 -9.38
C MET A 77 -0.75 0.90 -9.03
N ARG A 78 0.19 0.99 -9.98
CA ARG A 78 1.40 1.82 -9.82
C ARG A 78 1.05 3.31 -9.74
N GLY A 79 0.09 3.77 -10.55
CA GLY A 79 -0.44 5.13 -10.52
C GLY A 79 -1.10 5.45 -9.18
N TRP A 80 -1.93 4.54 -8.65
CA TRP A 80 -2.56 4.68 -7.34
C TRP A 80 -1.53 4.85 -6.22
N ARG A 81 -0.46 4.05 -6.18
CA ARG A 81 0.62 4.21 -5.20
C ARG A 81 1.15 5.64 -5.18
N ARG A 82 1.39 6.22 -6.36
CA ARG A 82 1.91 7.61 -6.48
C ARG A 82 0.95 8.66 -5.92
N GLN A 83 -0.34 8.41 -5.95
CA GLN A 83 -1.36 9.32 -5.40
C GLN A 83 -1.58 9.09 -3.90
N TYR A 84 -1.57 7.84 -3.46
CA TYR A 84 -1.89 7.44 -2.09
C TYR A 84 -0.75 7.69 -1.10
N ILE A 85 0.48 7.38 -1.47
CA ILE A 85 1.64 7.53 -0.60
C ILE A 85 1.85 8.96 -0.09
N PRO A 86 1.67 10.04 -0.89
CA PRO A 86 1.72 11.39 -0.38
C PRO A 86 0.67 11.70 0.71
N ILE A 87 -0.49 11.05 0.67
CA ILE A 87 -1.51 11.20 1.74
C ILE A 87 -0.97 10.57 3.02
N VAL A 88 -0.53 9.31 2.95
CA VAL A 88 0.04 8.58 4.10
C VAL A 88 1.26 9.28 4.69
N GLY A 89 2.16 9.78 3.85
CA GLY A 89 3.42 10.40 4.28
C GLY A 89 3.31 11.86 4.74
N ARG A 90 2.19 12.55 4.49
CA ARG A 90 2.03 13.97 4.84
C ARG A 90 1.05 14.20 5.97
N VAL A 91 0.04 13.35 6.08
CA VAL A 91 -1.07 13.54 7.00
C VAL A 91 -0.95 12.55 8.16
N SER A 92 -0.69 13.07 9.35
CA SER A 92 -0.73 12.25 10.57
C SER A 92 -2.18 11.87 10.88
N SER A 93 -2.41 10.60 11.16
CA SER A 93 -3.67 10.12 11.72
C SER A 93 -3.65 10.10 13.25
N ASP A 94 -2.48 10.31 13.86
CA ASP A 94 -2.25 10.28 15.30
C ASP A 94 -3.10 9.22 16.02
N ALA A 95 -3.98 9.66 16.92
CA ALA A 95 -4.86 8.78 17.68
C ALA A 95 -6.18 8.41 16.96
N LEU A 96 -6.34 8.75 15.68
CA LEU A 96 -7.55 8.39 14.94
C LEU A 96 -7.55 6.86 14.67
N PRO A 97 -8.54 6.11 15.18
CA PRO A 97 -8.60 4.68 14.95
C PRO A 97 -8.98 4.40 13.49
N ARG A 98 -8.55 3.24 12.99
CA ARG A 98 -8.77 2.84 11.61
C ARG A 98 -10.24 2.88 11.17
N HIS A 99 -11.17 2.49 12.06
CA HIS A 99 -12.61 2.48 11.73
C HIS A 99 -13.21 3.88 11.57
N GLU A 100 -12.54 4.93 12.03
CA GLU A 100 -12.94 6.32 11.81
C GLU A 100 -12.21 6.95 10.62
N LEU A 101 -10.98 6.50 10.34
CA LEU A 101 -10.23 6.95 9.18
C LEU A 101 -10.77 6.33 7.88
N LEU A 102 -11.16 5.06 7.89
CA LEU A 102 -11.61 4.34 6.71
C LEU A 102 -12.81 4.99 6.01
N PRO A 103 -13.87 5.47 6.69
CA PRO A 103 -14.96 6.18 6.02
C PRO A 103 -14.49 7.35 5.18
N LEU A 104 -13.57 8.18 5.72
CA LEU A 104 -13.00 9.32 4.99
C LEU A 104 -12.21 8.88 3.76
N LEU A 105 -11.40 7.82 3.90
CA LEU A 105 -10.63 7.28 2.78
C LEU A 105 -11.54 6.63 1.73
N VAL A 106 -12.57 5.91 2.14
CA VAL A 106 -13.52 5.27 1.22
C VAL A 106 -14.26 6.32 0.41
N GLU A 107 -14.78 7.34 1.05
CA GLU A 107 -15.56 8.38 0.40
C GLU A 107 -14.72 9.30 -0.49
N TYR A 108 -13.59 9.80 0.01
CA TYR A 108 -12.84 10.90 -0.65
C TYR A 108 -11.58 10.45 -1.40
N VAL A 109 -11.13 9.21 -1.22
CA VAL A 109 -9.93 8.69 -1.90
C VAL A 109 -10.26 7.51 -2.77
N PHE A 110 -10.82 6.43 -2.21
CA PHE A 110 -10.98 5.18 -2.94
C PHE A 110 -12.11 5.23 -3.97
N ALA A 111 -13.25 5.87 -3.66
CA ALA A 111 -14.34 6.04 -4.62
C ALA A 111 -13.87 6.85 -5.84
N GLY A 112 -13.16 7.95 -5.59
CA GLY A 112 -12.61 8.76 -6.66
C GLY A 112 -11.55 8.04 -7.49
N TRP A 113 -10.67 7.27 -6.85
CA TRP A 113 -9.69 6.46 -7.57
C TRP A 113 -10.36 5.39 -8.45
N VAL A 114 -11.36 4.68 -7.94
CA VAL A 114 -12.11 3.70 -8.73
C VAL A 114 -12.81 4.35 -9.92
N ALA A 115 -13.40 5.53 -9.73
CA ALA A 115 -13.98 6.29 -10.84
C ALA A 115 -12.94 6.66 -11.92
N ASP A 116 -11.73 7.07 -11.50
CA ASP A 116 -10.63 7.36 -12.43
C ASP A 116 -10.17 6.10 -13.20
N VAL A 117 -10.10 4.95 -12.52
CA VAL A 117 -9.79 3.65 -13.15
C VAL A 117 -10.82 3.31 -14.23
N LEU A 118 -12.10 3.42 -13.91
CA LEU A 118 -13.18 3.11 -14.85
C LEU A 118 -13.12 4.03 -16.09
N LYS A 119 -12.94 5.33 -15.89
CA LYS A 119 -12.75 6.31 -16.99
C LYS A 119 -11.50 6.00 -17.83
N HIS A 120 -10.41 5.61 -17.19
CA HIS A 120 -9.18 5.23 -17.89
C HIS A 120 -9.39 3.99 -18.76
N LEU A 121 -9.95 2.91 -18.19
CA LEU A 121 -10.20 1.67 -18.93
C LEU A 121 -11.17 1.87 -20.10
N GLU A 122 -12.16 2.74 -19.95
CA GLU A 122 -13.04 3.17 -21.05
C GLU A 122 -12.27 3.94 -22.12
N HIS A 123 -11.46 4.90 -21.72
CA HIS A 123 -10.67 5.74 -22.63
C HIS A 123 -9.71 4.93 -23.51
N VAL A 124 -9.09 3.89 -22.94
CA VAL A 124 -8.21 2.98 -23.68
C VAL A 124 -8.96 1.86 -24.41
N GLY A 125 -10.29 1.88 -24.39
CA GLY A 125 -11.15 0.95 -25.14
C GLY A 125 -11.18 -0.48 -24.60
N LEU A 126 -10.88 -0.68 -23.32
CA LEU A 126 -10.92 -1.99 -22.68
C LEU A 126 -12.29 -2.37 -22.12
N ILE A 127 -13.12 -1.37 -21.80
CA ILE A 127 -14.51 -1.52 -21.39
C ILE A 127 -15.40 -0.52 -22.11
N ARG A 128 -16.71 -0.74 -22.10
CA ARG A 128 -17.68 0.17 -22.71
C ARG A 128 -18.29 1.10 -21.69
N SER A 129 -18.57 2.35 -22.11
CA SER A 129 -19.31 3.30 -21.28
C SER A 129 -20.78 2.91 -21.06
N ALA A 130 -21.32 2.10 -21.95
CA ALA A 130 -22.76 1.81 -21.98
C ALA A 130 -23.32 1.32 -20.65
N TRP A 131 -22.60 0.48 -19.91
CA TRP A 131 -23.06 0.00 -18.59
C TRP A 131 -22.69 0.95 -17.44
N LEU A 132 -21.67 1.79 -17.63
CA LEU A 132 -21.28 2.80 -16.62
C LEU A 132 -22.25 3.98 -16.64
N MET A 133 -22.59 4.47 -17.84
CA MET A 133 -23.26 5.73 -18.07
C MET A 133 -24.70 5.61 -18.60
N ALA A 134 -25.28 4.39 -18.58
CA ALA A 134 -26.59 4.17 -19.17
C ALA A 134 -27.63 5.14 -18.61
N GLY A 135 -27.94 6.18 -19.40
CA GLY A 135 -28.96 7.17 -19.11
C GLY A 135 -30.42 6.64 -19.15
N SER A 136 -30.58 5.33 -19.28
CA SER A 136 -31.87 4.62 -19.35
C SER A 136 -32.37 4.07 -18.01
N GLY A 137 -31.84 4.52 -16.89
CA GLY A 137 -32.27 4.05 -15.56
C GLY A 137 -31.74 2.66 -15.17
N GLN A 138 -30.97 1.98 -16.02
CA GLN A 138 -30.51 0.63 -15.79
C GLN A 138 -28.98 0.46 -15.65
N GLY A 139 -28.22 1.56 -15.73
CA GLY A 139 -26.75 1.53 -15.56
C GLY A 139 -26.29 1.73 -14.12
N LEU A 140 -24.99 1.66 -13.88
CA LEU A 140 -24.38 1.99 -12.59
C LEU A 140 -24.77 3.41 -12.13
N CYS A 141 -24.95 4.33 -13.08
CA CYS A 141 -25.43 5.70 -12.84
C CYS A 141 -26.97 5.85 -12.88
N GLY A 142 -27.73 4.77 -12.95
CA GLY A 142 -29.20 4.76 -12.88
C GLY A 142 -29.71 5.12 -11.46
N ASP A 143 -31.00 5.40 -11.33
CA ASP A 143 -31.64 5.66 -10.04
C ASP A 143 -32.87 4.73 -9.85
N PRO A 144 -32.83 3.76 -8.92
CA PRO A 144 -31.69 3.39 -8.08
C PRO A 144 -30.55 2.74 -8.89
N PRO A 145 -29.29 2.79 -8.40
CA PRO A 145 -28.16 2.17 -9.09
C PRO A 145 -28.35 0.66 -9.13
N ALA A 146 -28.23 0.08 -10.33
CA ALA A 146 -28.28 -1.36 -10.47
C ALA A 146 -26.96 -2.01 -9.98
N LEU A 147 -27.04 -3.27 -9.58
CA LEU A 147 -25.84 -4.03 -9.19
C LEU A 147 -24.92 -4.23 -10.39
N PRO A 148 -23.60 -3.98 -10.24
CA PRO A 148 -22.65 -3.99 -11.36
C PRO A 148 -22.69 -5.27 -12.21
N VAL A 149 -22.69 -6.45 -11.59
CA VAL A 149 -22.74 -7.74 -12.31
C VAL A 149 -24.04 -7.89 -13.09
N ALA A 150 -25.18 -7.52 -12.49
CA ALA A 150 -26.47 -7.55 -13.17
C ALA A 150 -26.51 -6.62 -14.38
N THR A 151 -25.96 -5.42 -14.21
CA THR A 151 -25.90 -4.40 -15.27
C THR A 151 -25.09 -4.89 -16.48
N VAL A 152 -23.90 -5.45 -16.24
CA VAL A 152 -23.05 -5.98 -17.33
C VAL A 152 -23.74 -7.13 -18.05
N ILE A 153 -24.32 -8.09 -17.34
CA ILE A 153 -25.06 -9.21 -17.95
C ILE A 153 -26.22 -8.68 -18.80
N GLN A 154 -27.05 -7.78 -18.28
CA GLN A 154 -28.18 -7.22 -19.01
C GLN A 154 -27.75 -6.40 -20.23
N ALA A 155 -26.72 -5.57 -20.10
CA ALA A 155 -26.17 -4.77 -21.20
C ALA A 155 -25.65 -5.68 -22.34
N PHE A 156 -24.94 -6.75 -21.98
CA PHE A 156 -24.45 -7.73 -22.95
C PHE A 156 -25.61 -8.42 -23.68
N LEU A 157 -26.60 -8.94 -22.94
CA LEU A 157 -27.75 -9.62 -23.54
C LEU A 157 -28.56 -8.68 -24.45
N TRP A 158 -28.76 -7.44 -24.03
CA TRP A 158 -29.47 -6.43 -24.80
C TRP A 158 -28.73 -6.11 -26.10
N GLN A 159 -27.40 -5.91 -26.04
CA GLN A 159 -26.59 -5.59 -27.20
C GLN A 159 -26.60 -6.67 -28.28
N TYR A 160 -26.61 -7.94 -27.87
CA TYR A 160 -26.56 -9.08 -28.79
C TYR A 160 -27.93 -9.68 -29.12
N GLY A 161 -29.02 -8.96 -28.77
CA GLY A 161 -30.39 -9.33 -29.16
C GLY A 161 -30.89 -10.63 -28.54
N ALA A 162 -30.35 -11.04 -27.40
CA ALA A 162 -30.89 -12.14 -26.62
C ALA A 162 -32.22 -11.70 -26.02
N ALA A 163 -33.27 -11.72 -26.84
CA ALA A 163 -34.62 -11.38 -26.38
C ALA A 163 -35.16 -12.51 -25.51
N SER A 164 -35.51 -12.20 -24.29
CA SER A 164 -36.56 -12.74 -23.45
C SER A 164 -36.17 -12.92 -21.99
N ASN A 165 -37.16 -13.13 -21.15
CA ASN A 165 -37.06 -13.27 -19.70
C ASN A 165 -36.17 -14.42 -19.20
N ASP A 166 -35.81 -15.39 -20.09
CA ASP A 166 -34.94 -16.52 -19.76
C ASP A 166 -33.46 -16.26 -20.07
N ALA A 167 -33.12 -15.12 -20.68
CA ALA A 167 -31.80 -14.86 -21.23
C ALA A 167 -30.65 -14.93 -20.21
N PRO A 168 -30.74 -14.40 -18.98
CA PRO A 168 -29.63 -14.50 -18.02
C PRO A 168 -29.27 -15.93 -17.64
N SER A 169 -30.27 -16.82 -17.44
CA SER A 169 -30.04 -18.22 -17.11
C SER A 169 -29.44 -19.01 -18.28
N ALA A 170 -29.75 -18.62 -19.52
CA ALA A 170 -29.21 -19.23 -20.72
C ALA A 170 -27.69 -19.00 -20.90
N LEU A 171 -27.10 -18.03 -20.21
CA LEU A 171 -25.64 -17.79 -20.22
C LEU A 171 -24.86 -18.85 -19.45
N TYR A 172 -25.49 -19.55 -18.53
CA TYR A 172 -24.80 -20.51 -17.66
C TYR A 172 -25.23 -21.96 -17.90
N ALA A 173 -26.47 -22.20 -18.36
CA ALA A 173 -26.99 -23.53 -18.54
C ALA A 173 -26.33 -24.23 -19.74
N GLN A 174 -25.86 -25.45 -19.53
CA GLN A 174 -25.57 -26.38 -20.62
C GLN A 174 -26.89 -27.04 -21.10
N PRO A 175 -27.06 -27.28 -22.40
CA PRO A 175 -28.35 -27.69 -22.97
C PRO A 175 -28.92 -29.05 -22.47
N ASP A 176 -28.06 -29.94 -21.99
CA ASP A 176 -28.35 -31.39 -21.93
C ASP A 176 -28.27 -32.04 -20.55
N ASP A 177 -27.98 -31.32 -19.48
CA ASP A 177 -27.94 -31.94 -18.18
C ASP A 177 -28.96 -31.26 -17.21
N GLY A 178 -29.63 -32.04 -16.38
CA GLY A 178 -30.61 -31.60 -15.39
C GLY A 178 -30.08 -30.57 -14.35
N THR A 179 -29.02 -29.84 -14.69
CA THR A 179 -28.39 -28.77 -13.90
C THR A 179 -29.00 -27.40 -14.19
N ARG A 180 -29.98 -27.31 -15.13
CA ARG A 180 -30.63 -26.05 -15.53
C ARG A 180 -31.17 -25.25 -14.34
N ASP A 181 -31.79 -25.90 -13.37
CA ASP A 181 -32.37 -25.22 -12.20
C ASP A 181 -31.29 -24.63 -11.31
N ARG A 182 -30.20 -25.38 -11.07
CA ARG A 182 -29.05 -24.88 -10.28
C ARG A 182 -28.37 -23.71 -10.96
N SER A 183 -28.20 -23.76 -12.26
CA SER A 183 -27.57 -22.70 -13.06
C SER A 183 -28.44 -21.43 -13.03
N THR A 184 -29.76 -21.58 -13.16
CA THR A 184 -30.71 -20.46 -13.06
C THR A 184 -30.68 -19.82 -11.68
N GLU A 185 -30.67 -20.62 -10.63
CA GLU A 185 -30.54 -20.13 -9.25
C GLU A 185 -29.22 -19.40 -9.03
N GLN A 186 -28.12 -19.92 -9.55
CA GLN A 186 -26.81 -19.31 -9.45
C GLN A 186 -26.76 -17.91 -10.10
N VAL A 187 -27.24 -17.80 -11.33
CA VAL A 187 -27.30 -16.50 -12.04
C VAL A 187 -28.25 -15.54 -11.32
N SER A 188 -29.39 -16.03 -10.84
CA SER A 188 -30.32 -15.22 -10.03
C SER A 188 -29.66 -14.66 -8.76
N ARG A 189 -28.85 -15.44 -8.08
CA ARG A 189 -28.07 -15.00 -6.92
C ARG A 189 -27.03 -13.94 -7.28
N TRP A 190 -26.39 -14.03 -8.45
CA TRP A 190 -25.47 -12.96 -8.92
C TRP A 190 -26.22 -11.68 -9.27
N MET A 191 -27.37 -11.82 -9.96
CA MET A 191 -28.21 -10.69 -10.33
C MET A 191 -28.79 -9.95 -9.11
N SER A 192 -29.11 -10.69 -8.04
CA SER A 192 -29.59 -10.12 -6.77
C SER A 192 -28.46 -9.65 -5.84
N GLY A 193 -27.20 -9.94 -6.15
CA GLY A 193 -26.07 -9.61 -5.29
C GLY A 193 -25.87 -10.51 -4.09
N SER A 194 -26.68 -11.59 -3.96
CA SER A 194 -26.57 -12.52 -2.83
C SER A 194 -25.26 -13.29 -2.83
N THR A 195 -24.68 -13.53 -4.01
CA THR A 195 -23.33 -14.11 -4.21
C THR A 195 -22.60 -13.41 -5.34
N LEU A 196 -21.27 -13.52 -5.35
CA LEU A 196 -20.45 -13.06 -6.46
C LEU A 196 -20.05 -14.23 -7.37
N PRO A 197 -20.00 -14.01 -8.69
CA PRO A 197 -19.45 -15.02 -9.59
C PRO A 197 -17.97 -15.26 -9.30
N SER A 198 -17.54 -16.53 -9.25
CA SER A 198 -16.12 -16.84 -9.23
C SER A 198 -15.48 -16.59 -10.59
N LEU A 199 -14.15 -16.47 -10.66
CA LEU A 199 -13.42 -16.38 -11.92
C LEU A 199 -13.74 -17.56 -12.85
N GLY A 200 -13.82 -18.77 -12.31
CA GLY A 200 -14.22 -19.96 -13.06
C GLY A 200 -15.64 -19.83 -13.64
N SER A 201 -16.58 -19.31 -12.86
CA SER A 201 -17.95 -19.05 -13.32
C SER A 201 -18.01 -17.96 -14.39
N ILE A 202 -17.22 -16.88 -14.26
CA ILE A 202 -17.13 -15.83 -15.29
C ILE A 202 -16.63 -16.43 -16.61
N ARG A 203 -15.56 -17.23 -16.59
CA ARG A 203 -15.03 -17.89 -17.78
C ARG A 203 -16.07 -18.81 -18.43
N LEU A 204 -16.82 -19.56 -17.64
CA LEU A 204 -17.86 -20.44 -18.13
C LEU A 204 -19.01 -19.64 -18.78
N VAL A 205 -19.47 -18.57 -18.14
CA VAL A 205 -20.50 -17.67 -18.70
C VAL A 205 -20.06 -17.08 -20.03
N VAL A 206 -18.84 -16.58 -20.11
CA VAL A 206 -18.29 -16.01 -21.35
C VAL A 206 -18.19 -17.09 -22.44
N ALA A 207 -17.65 -18.26 -22.13
CA ALA A 207 -17.57 -19.37 -23.08
C ALA A 207 -18.95 -19.83 -23.58
N THR A 208 -19.93 -19.89 -22.68
CA THR A 208 -21.32 -20.22 -23.02
C THR A 208 -21.95 -19.17 -23.92
N ALA A 209 -21.80 -17.89 -23.58
CA ALA A 209 -22.36 -16.78 -24.36
C ALA A 209 -21.85 -16.76 -25.80
N VAL A 210 -20.52 -16.91 -25.99
CA VAL A 210 -19.93 -16.88 -27.34
C VAL A 210 -20.26 -18.13 -28.17
N SER A 211 -20.73 -19.20 -27.55
CA SER A 211 -21.18 -20.40 -28.25
C SER A 211 -22.59 -20.27 -28.81
N ARG A 212 -23.37 -19.30 -28.33
CA ARG A 212 -24.79 -19.15 -28.69
C ARG A 212 -24.98 -18.64 -30.12
N PRO A 213 -26.02 -19.10 -30.83
CA PRO A 213 -26.31 -18.69 -32.22
C PRO A 213 -26.50 -17.16 -32.35
N TRP A 214 -27.21 -16.53 -31.41
CA TRP A 214 -27.48 -15.10 -31.44
C TRP A 214 -26.19 -14.27 -31.30
N PHE A 215 -25.18 -14.73 -30.57
CA PHE A 215 -23.89 -14.06 -30.50
C PHE A 215 -23.09 -14.24 -31.80
N ARG A 216 -23.04 -15.46 -32.34
CA ARG A 216 -22.31 -15.78 -33.59
C ARG A 216 -22.78 -14.97 -34.80
N ALA A 217 -24.06 -14.57 -34.80
CA ALA A 217 -24.63 -13.81 -35.91
C ALA A 217 -24.22 -12.34 -35.88
N THR A 218 -23.90 -11.79 -34.71
CA THR A 218 -23.76 -10.34 -34.49
C THR A 218 -22.44 -9.92 -33.83
N HIS A 219 -21.58 -10.88 -33.46
CA HIS A 219 -20.36 -10.58 -32.72
C HIS A 219 -19.38 -9.73 -33.52
N TRP A 220 -18.66 -8.87 -32.80
CA TRP A 220 -17.49 -8.17 -33.31
C TRP A 220 -16.20 -8.75 -32.69
N LYS A 221 -15.08 -8.54 -33.39
CA LYS A 221 -13.78 -9.03 -32.94
C LYS A 221 -13.42 -8.37 -31.59
N GLY A 222 -13.25 -9.17 -30.56
CA GLY A 222 -12.94 -8.68 -29.20
C GLY A 222 -14.11 -8.66 -28.21
N ALA A 223 -15.37 -8.84 -28.66
CA ALA A 223 -16.54 -8.85 -27.80
C ALA A 223 -16.47 -9.86 -26.64
N ARG A 224 -15.82 -11.01 -26.88
CA ARG A 224 -15.58 -12.02 -25.85
C ARG A 224 -14.72 -11.46 -24.71
N ASP A 225 -13.59 -10.88 -25.08
CA ASP A 225 -12.60 -10.41 -24.09
C ASP A 225 -13.15 -9.19 -23.34
N GLU A 226 -13.86 -8.30 -24.03
CA GLU A 226 -14.56 -7.19 -23.45
C GLU A 226 -15.60 -7.63 -22.42
N PHE A 227 -16.45 -8.60 -22.75
CA PHE A 227 -17.44 -9.12 -21.80
C PHE A 227 -16.79 -9.75 -20.57
N GLN A 228 -15.69 -10.49 -20.75
CA GLN A 228 -14.92 -11.03 -19.63
C GLN A 228 -14.37 -9.93 -18.72
N ARG A 229 -13.76 -8.87 -19.29
CA ARG A 229 -13.23 -7.73 -18.55
C ARG A 229 -14.32 -7.00 -17.76
N GLU A 230 -15.43 -6.72 -18.43
CA GLU A 230 -16.55 -6.03 -17.79
C GLU A 230 -17.13 -6.82 -16.61
N LEU A 231 -17.25 -8.14 -16.73
CA LEU A 231 -17.69 -9.00 -15.62
C LEU A 231 -16.68 -9.03 -14.47
N LEU A 232 -15.37 -9.06 -14.77
CA LEU A 232 -14.33 -9.01 -13.74
C LEU A 232 -14.37 -7.67 -12.98
N ILE A 233 -14.51 -6.57 -13.69
CA ILE A 233 -14.61 -5.23 -13.09
C ILE A 233 -15.92 -5.08 -12.31
N ALA A 234 -17.03 -5.53 -12.86
CA ALA A 234 -18.32 -5.49 -12.17
C ALA A 234 -18.29 -6.30 -10.86
N ARG A 235 -17.68 -7.49 -10.91
CA ARG A 235 -17.42 -8.30 -9.71
C ARG A 235 -16.57 -7.55 -8.70
N ALA A 236 -15.48 -6.93 -9.15
CA ALA A 236 -14.57 -6.19 -8.28
C ALA A 236 -15.26 -5.00 -7.60
N LEU A 237 -16.11 -4.27 -8.32
CA LEU A 237 -16.92 -3.18 -7.76
C LEU A 237 -17.90 -3.69 -6.70
N GLN A 238 -18.61 -4.78 -7.00
CA GLN A 238 -19.60 -5.35 -6.09
C GLN A 238 -18.95 -5.98 -4.85
N TYR A 239 -17.78 -6.62 -5.01
CA TYR A 239 -16.95 -7.09 -3.89
C TYR A 239 -16.50 -5.93 -3.00
N SER A 240 -15.96 -4.86 -3.61
CA SER A 240 -15.51 -3.68 -2.88
C SER A 240 -16.66 -3.02 -2.13
N ALA A 241 -17.84 -2.89 -2.76
CA ALA A 241 -19.02 -2.36 -2.11
C ALA A 241 -19.44 -3.18 -0.88
N SER A 242 -19.40 -4.51 -0.98
CA SER A 242 -19.73 -5.37 0.17
C SER A 242 -18.68 -5.28 1.29
N LEU A 243 -17.40 -5.14 0.93
CA LEU A 243 -16.30 -5.02 1.90
C LEU A 243 -16.38 -3.72 2.71
N VAL A 244 -16.75 -2.61 2.05
CA VAL A 244 -16.80 -1.29 2.68
C VAL A 244 -18.21 -0.87 3.09
N ALA A 245 -19.20 -1.74 2.96
CA ALA A 245 -20.60 -1.47 3.35
C ALA A 245 -20.77 -0.86 4.76
N PRO A 246 -19.95 -1.24 5.79
CA PRO A 246 -20.02 -0.59 7.10
C PRO A 246 -19.67 0.91 7.08
N TYR A 247 -19.03 1.40 6.02
CA TYR A 247 -18.53 2.77 5.89
C TYR A 247 -19.40 3.64 4.95
N GLY A 248 -20.41 3.05 4.29
CA GLY A 248 -21.35 3.77 3.43
C GLY A 248 -21.64 3.05 2.11
N ASP A 249 -22.49 3.68 1.29
CA ASP A 249 -22.82 3.17 -0.06
C ASP A 249 -21.71 3.51 -1.07
N PHE A 250 -20.78 2.58 -1.23
CA PHE A 250 -19.62 2.76 -2.09
C PHE A 250 -19.98 2.94 -3.57
N LEU A 251 -21.01 2.22 -4.06
CA LEU A 251 -21.42 2.34 -5.45
C LEU A 251 -22.00 3.73 -5.73
N GLN A 252 -22.77 4.29 -4.80
CA GLN A 252 -23.26 5.66 -4.90
C GLN A 252 -22.12 6.68 -4.86
N MET A 253 -21.09 6.46 -4.02
CA MET A 253 -19.91 7.32 -3.96
C MET A 253 -19.15 7.30 -5.29
N VAL A 254 -18.88 6.12 -5.85
CA VAL A 254 -18.23 5.96 -7.16
C VAL A 254 -19.05 6.62 -8.27
N ARG A 255 -20.38 6.44 -8.26
CA ARG A 255 -21.28 7.10 -9.20
C ARG A 255 -21.16 8.62 -9.14
N ALA A 256 -21.17 9.20 -7.94
CA ALA A 256 -21.03 10.64 -7.77
C ALA A 256 -19.71 11.16 -8.36
N GLU A 257 -18.60 10.45 -8.14
CA GLU A 257 -17.29 10.78 -8.69
C GLU A 257 -17.20 10.58 -10.21
N LEU A 258 -17.98 9.66 -10.79
CA LEU A 258 -18.08 9.49 -12.25
C LEU A 258 -18.83 10.67 -12.88
N GLN A 259 -19.88 11.17 -12.23
CA GLN A 259 -20.67 12.30 -12.70
C GLN A 259 -19.95 13.63 -12.52
N GLU A 260 -19.43 13.88 -11.32
CA GLU A 260 -18.74 15.11 -10.97
C GLU A 260 -17.60 14.83 -9.98
N ARG A 261 -16.37 15.12 -10.39
CA ARG A 261 -15.18 14.95 -9.55
C ARG A 261 -15.18 15.95 -8.39
N ARG A 262 -15.23 15.46 -7.17
CA ARG A 262 -15.12 16.30 -5.98
C ARG A 262 -13.66 16.60 -5.65
N LEU A 263 -13.33 17.88 -5.54
CA LEU A 263 -12.01 18.34 -5.11
C LEU A 263 -12.06 18.59 -3.59
N VAL A 264 -11.61 17.60 -2.82
CA VAL A 264 -11.60 17.67 -1.36
C VAL A 264 -10.16 17.56 -0.85
N ASP A 265 -9.80 18.45 0.06
CA ASP A 265 -8.54 18.32 0.81
C ASP A 265 -8.72 17.28 1.93
N ILE A 266 -8.37 16.04 1.59
CA ILE A 266 -8.45 14.91 2.53
C ILE A 266 -7.54 15.13 3.76
N GLY A 267 -6.42 15.83 3.58
CA GLY A 267 -5.52 16.17 4.68
C GLY A 267 -6.20 17.06 5.73
N LEU A 268 -6.97 18.05 5.27
CA LEU A 268 -7.74 18.92 6.16
C LEU A 268 -8.85 18.15 6.88
N LEU A 269 -9.55 17.21 6.19
CA LEU A 269 -10.60 16.41 6.82
C LEU A 269 -10.03 15.50 7.91
N ILE A 270 -8.95 14.78 7.62
CA ILE A 270 -8.29 13.91 8.60
C ILE A 270 -7.78 14.75 9.79
N SER A 271 -7.13 15.89 9.52
CA SER A 271 -6.67 16.78 10.59
C SER A 271 -7.81 17.25 11.49
N ARG A 272 -8.95 17.63 10.93
CA ARG A 272 -10.14 18.00 11.72
C ARG A 272 -10.65 16.84 12.57
N ALA A 273 -10.69 15.63 12.03
CA ALA A 273 -11.10 14.43 12.77
C ALA A 273 -10.14 14.11 13.92
N VAL A 274 -8.82 14.27 13.72
CA VAL A 274 -7.80 14.11 14.76
C VAL A 274 -8.01 15.16 15.86
N TYR A 275 -8.14 16.45 15.49
CA TYR A 275 -8.35 17.53 16.46
C TYR A 275 -9.63 17.38 17.29
N ALA A 276 -10.66 16.77 16.73
CA ALA A 276 -11.91 16.50 17.44
C ALA A 276 -11.77 15.46 18.58
N ARG A 277 -10.66 14.73 18.63
CA ARG A 277 -10.43 13.64 19.59
C ARG A 277 -10.07 14.11 21.01
N GLY A 278 -9.65 15.35 21.20
CA GLY A 278 -9.37 15.91 22.53
C GLY A 278 -8.18 15.28 23.24
N GLU A 279 -8.41 14.34 24.18
CA GLU A 279 -7.38 13.74 25.04
C GLU A 279 -6.23 13.04 24.28
N PRO A 280 -6.46 12.16 23.28
CA PRO A 280 -5.37 11.60 22.50
C PRO A 280 -4.53 12.62 21.76
N MET A 281 -5.14 13.74 21.36
CA MET A 281 -4.41 14.86 20.76
C MET A 281 -3.49 15.55 21.77
N GLY A 282 -3.96 15.76 23.01
CA GLY A 282 -3.16 16.30 24.09
C GLY A 282 -1.92 15.45 24.37
N LEU A 283 -2.09 14.11 24.37
CA LEU A 283 -1.00 13.18 24.57
C LEU A 283 0.00 13.16 23.40
N SER A 284 -0.48 13.29 22.17
CA SER A 284 0.40 13.45 20.99
C SER A 284 1.26 14.72 21.11
N LEU A 285 0.74 15.82 21.64
CA LEU A 285 1.52 17.04 21.88
C LEU A 285 2.60 16.83 22.94
N ILE A 286 2.30 16.14 24.03
CA ILE A 286 3.29 15.79 25.06
C ILE A 286 4.40 14.92 24.45
N GLY A 287 4.04 13.92 23.65
CA GLY A 287 5.00 13.08 22.94
C GLY A 287 5.90 13.86 21.98
N LEU A 288 5.34 14.81 21.24
CA LEU A 288 6.13 15.71 20.37
C LEU A 288 7.06 16.62 21.16
N GLN A 289 6.63 17.14 22.31
CA GLN A 289 7.49 17.93 23.21
C GLN A 289 8.65 17.08 23.75
N THR A 290 8.36 15.85 24.19
CA THR A 290 9.38 14.88 24.64
C THR A 290 10.36 14.55 23.51
N ALA A 291 9.84 14.29 22.31
CA ALA A 291 10.66 14.04 21.12
C ALA A 291 11.55 15.25 20.78
N HIS A 292 11.04 16.48 20.90
CA HIS A 292 11.82 17.70 20.69
C HIS A 292 12.91 17.89 21.78
N ALA A 293 12.60 17.61 23.04
CA ALA A 293 13.58 17.65 24.11
C ALA A 293 14.77 16.71 23.88
N LEU A 294 14.55 15.58 23.18
CA LEU A 294 15.54 14.56 22.84
C LEU A 294 16.11 14.71 21.43
N ASP A 295 15.77 15.76 20.65
CA ASP A 295 16.26 15.90 19.28
C ASP A 295 17.78 16.12 19.23
N PHE A 296 18.36 15.96 18.03
CA PHE A 296 19.80 16.07 17.80
C PHE A 296 20.21 17.39 17.14
N ARG A 297 19.38 18.42 17.22
CA ARG A 297 19.69 19.75 16.67
C ARG A 297 20.68 20.50 17.55
N ASP A 298 20.58 20.29 18.86
CA ASP A 298 21.43 20.91 19.86
C ASP A 298 22.08 19.87 20.76
N ALA A 299 23.30 20.15 21.21
CA ALA A 299 23.96 19.36 22.23
C ALA A 299 23.17 19.37 23.55
N LYS A 300 23.05 18.22 24.19
CA LYS A 300 22.32 18.06 25.45
C LYS A 300 23.28 17.84 26.60
N THR A 301 23.02 18.51 27.70
CA THR A 301 23.67 18.27 29.00
C THR A 301 23.03 17.06 29.69
N ASN A 302 23.73 16.46 30.65
CA ASN A 302 23.17 15.38 31.47
C ASN A 302 21.89 15.79 32.23
N SER A 303 21.81 17.03 32.68
CA SER A 303 20.60 17.59 33.34
C SER A 303 19.40 17.57 32.36
N GLN A 304 19.60 18.09 31.15
CA GLN A 304 18.56 18.11 30.13
C GLN A 304 18.12 16.70 29.71
N LEU A 305 19.05 15.74 29.64
CA LEU A 305 18.71 14.36 29.36
C LEU A 305 17.90 13.71 30.49
N ASN A 306 18.21 13.99 31.74
CA ASN A 306 17.45 13.48 32.88
C ASN A 306 16.04 14.14 32.94
N GLU A 307 15.90 15.40 32.61
CA GLU A 307 14.61 16.10 32.49
C GLU A 307 13.78 15.50 31.36
N ALA A 308 14.39 15.26 30.20
CA ALA A 308 13.73 14.62 29.06
C ALA A 308 13.32 13.15 29.35
N GLU A 309 14.11 12.43 30.14
CA GLU A 309 13.74 11.08 30.60
C GLU A 309 12.53 11.12 31.53
N ALA A 310 12.47 12.10 32.47
CA ALA A 310 11.31 12.26 33.34
C ALA A 310 10.03 12.56 32.52
N LEU A 311 10.13 13.41 31.48
CA LEU A 311 9.04 13.70 30.55
C LEU A 311 8.62 12.42 29.80
N LEU A 312 9.58 11.59 29.38
CA LEU A 312 9.30 10.33 28.71
C LEU A 312 8.59 9.34 29.62
N ASP A 313 8.97 9.26 30.89
CA ASP A 313 8.32 8.40 31.88
C ASP A 313 6.89 8.85 32.16
N GLU A 314 6.65 10.17 32.25
CA GLU A 314 5.31 10.74 32.36
C GLU A 314 4.47 10.42 31.11
N PHE A 315 5.01 10.66 29.91
CA PHE A 315 4.36 10.35 28.64
C PHE A 315 3.99 8.86 28.56
N ARG A 316 4.93 7.97 28.92
CA ARG A 316 4.73 6.52 28.96
C ARG A 316 3.64 6.12 29.96
N ALA A 317 3.59 6.74 31.14
CA ALA A 317 2.57 6.50 32.13
C ALA A 317 1.19 6.91 31.62
N GLN A 318 1.05 8.10 31.03
CA GLN A 318 -0.21 8.56 30.46
C GLN A 318 -0.66 7.71 29.25
N ALA A 319 0.28 7.30 28.38
CA ALA A 319 -0.02 6.46 27.23
C ALA A 319 -0.63 5.09 27.61
N ARG A 320 -0.25 4.55 28.78
CA ARG A 320 -0.82 3.28 29.29
C ARG A 320 -2.28 3.38 29.72
N HIS A 321 -2.74 4.56 30.06
CA HIS A 321 -4.12 4.83 30.49
C HIS A 321 -5.07 5.13 29.32
N LEU A 322 -4.55 5.28 28.11
CA LEU A 322 -5.41 5.42 26.93
C LEU A 322 -6.15 4.13 26.62
N ASP A 323 -7.39 4.24 26.17
CA ASP A 323 -8.15 3.12 25.61
C ASP A 323 -7.45 2.52 24.37
N ALA A 324 -6.61 3.31 23.70
CA ALA A 324 -5.87 2.94 22.50
C ALA A 324 -4.36 3.28 22.62
N PRO A 325 -3.59 2.61 23.51
CA PRO A 325 -2.18 2.93 23.75
C PRO A 325 -1.32 2.77 22.47
N TRP A 326 -1.72 1.89 21.57
CA TRP A 326 -1.09 1.69 20.26
C TRP A 326 -1.06 2.96 19.39
N ALA A 327 -1.92 3.93 19.63
CA ALA A 327 -1.98 5.17 18.84
C ALA A 327 -0.71 6.00 18.96
N VAL A 328 -0.07 5.99 20.11
CA VAL A 328 1.13 6.75 20.44
C VAL A 328 2.37 5.87 20.68
N GLU A 329 2.25 4.56 20.54
CA GLU A 329 3.34 3.60 20.77
C GLU A 329 4.58 3.91 19.93
N TRP A 330 4.40 4.28 18.65
CA TRP A 330 5.49 4.66 17.77
C TRP A 330 6.27 5.86 18.30
N MET A 331 5.58 6.82 18.93
CA MET A 331 6.17 8.05 19.46
C MET A 331 6.94 7.77 20.76
N VAL A 332 6.38 6.95 21.65
CA VAL A 332 7.07 6.48 22.86
C VAL A 332 8.36 5.77 22.45
N THR A 333 8.28 4.81 21.54
CA THR A 333 9.43 4.03 21.06
C THR A 333 10.47 4.90 20.36
N TRP A 334 10.04 5.93 19.63
CA TRP A 334 10.96 6.91 19.02
C TRP A 334 11.72 7.74 20.07
N CYS A 335 11.04 8.23 21.11
CA CYS A 335 11.69 8.94 22.21
C CYS A 335 12.68 8.03 22.96
N GLU A 336 12.32 6.77 23.19
CA GLU A 336 13.21 5.77 23.78
C GLU A 336 14.47 5.52 22.92
N ALA A 337 14.28 5.44 21.59
CA ALA A 337 15.39 5.27 20.65
C ALA A 337 16.38 6.46 20.73
N ARG A 338 15.87 7.70 20.79
CA ARG A 338 16.66 8.92 20.94
C ARG A 338 17.43 8.94 22.26
N LEU A 339 16.74 8.62 23.37
CA LEU A 339 17.36 8.58 24.71
C LEU A 339 18.48 7.53 24.76
N ALA A 340 18.25 6.34 24.20
CA ALA A 340 19.26 5.28 24.10
C ALA A 340 20.47 5.74 23.25
N ALA A 341 20.23 6.46 22.13
CA ALA A 341 21.31 7.05 21.33
C ALA A 341 22.14 8.06 22.13
N TRP A 342 21.51 9.00 22.84
CA TRP A 342 22.19 9.96 23.71
C TRP A 342 23.03 9.30 24.80
N ARG A 343 22.56 8.14 25.31
CA ARG A 343 23.29 7.33 26.29
C ARG A 343 24.34 6.40 25.68
N SER A 344 24.56 6.50 24.35
CA SER A 344 25.48 5.66 23.58
C SER A 344 25.13 4.15 23.60
N ASP A 345 23.91 3.79 23.96
CA ASP A 345 23.39 2.42 23.79
C ASP A 345 22.85 2.26 22.36
N PHE A 346 23.77 2.21 21.41
CA PHE A 346 23.45 2.16 19.99
C PHE A 346 22.78 0.86 19.55
N LYS A 347 22.96 -0.22 20.28
CA LYS A 347 22.30 -1.50 19.98
C LYS A 347 20.79 -1.39 20.25
N THR A 348 20.44 -1.02 21.47
CA THR A 348 19.05 -0.81 21.87
C THR A 348 18.40 0.28 21.04
N SER A 349 19.10 1.38 20.79
CA SER A 349 18.64 2.48 19.95
C SER A 349 18.27 1.99 18.55
N MET A 350 19.08 1.13 17.90
CA MET A 350 18.80 0.61 16.56
C MET A 350 17.53 -0.26 16.54
N GLU A 351 17.37 -1.15 17.52
CA GLU A 351 16.18 -2.01 17.66
C GLU A 351 14.91 -1.17 17.86
N LEU A 352 15.01 -0.12 18.69
CA LEU A 352 13.90 0.82 18.93
C LEU A 352 13.56 1.65 17.69
N TYR A 353 14.56 2.17 16.94
CA TYR A 353 14.30 2.88 15.69
C TYR A 353 13.59 2.01 14.65
N GLU A 354 13.99 0.75 14.51
CA GLU A 354 13.31 -0.18 13.60
C GLU A 354 11.85 -0.38 14.00
N THR A 355 11.59 -0.57 15.29
CA THR A 355 10.24 -0.71 15.83
C THR A 355 9.43 0.57 15.64
N ALA A 356 9.99 1.73 16.00
CA ALA A 356 9.34 3.02 15.84
C ALA A 356 9.01 3.30 14.37
N PHE A 357 9.94 3.03 13.45
CA PHE A 357 9.70 3.22 12.03
C PHE A 357 8.59 2.29 11.52
N ALA A 358 8.65 0.99 11.83
CA ALA A 358 7.66 0.03 11.40
C ALA A 358 6.24 0.37 11.88
N THR A 359 6.10 0.92 13.09
CA THR A 359 4.79 1.30 13.67
C THR A 359 4.32 2.69 13.23
N SER A 360 5.24 3.58 12.82
CA SER A 360 4.92 4.95 12.40
C SER A 360 4.49 5.09 10.95
N VAL A 361 4.97 4.22 10.05
CA VAL A 361 4.87 4.38 8.59
C VAL A 361 3.46 4.67 8.08
N TYR A 362 2.46 3.97 8.56
CA TYR A 362 1.06 4.14 8.14
C TYR A 362 0.23 4.91 9.18
N ARG A 363 0.86 5.81 9.95
CA ARG A 363 0.20 6.55 11.02
C ARG A 363 0.72 7.97 11.21
N SER A 364 2.03 8.15 11.35
CA SER A 364 2.66 9.37 11.87
C SER A 364 2.84 10.50 10.84
N GLY A 365 2.42 10.28 9.58
CA GLY A 365 2.59 11.27 8.53
C GLY A 365 4.07 11.69 8.38
N ARG A 366 4.35 12.99 8.54
CA ARG A 366 5.70 13.55 8.32
C ARG A 366 6.75 13.03 9.31
N GLU A 367 6.36 12.59 10.49
CA GLU A 367 7.30 12.13 11.51
C GLU A 367 7.97 10.80 11.13
N ALA A 368 7.32 9.96 10.31
CA ALA A 368 7.94 8.75 9.77
C ALA A 368 9.25 9.05 9.02
N ARG A 369 9.33 10.21 8.34
CA ARG A 369 10.55 10.65 7.66
C ARG A 369 11.67 11.01 8.66
N ASN A 370 11.33 11.66 9.77
CA ASN A 370 12.31 12.02 10.80
C ASN A 370 12.89 10.76 11.46
N ILE A 371 12.02 9.79 11.80
CA ILE A 371 12.43 8.50 12.34
C ILE A 371 13.35 7.76 11.34
N LEU A 372 12.99 7.76 10.05
CA LEU A 372 13.81 7.15 9.00
C LEU A 372 15.20 7.79 8.90
N ILE A 373 15.29 9.13 8.93
CA ILE A 373 16.56 9.86 8.86
C ILE A 373 17.49 9.45 10.01
N GLU A 374 16.97 9.40 11.23
CA GLU A 374 17.73 9.03 12.40
C GLU A 374 18.16 7.56 12.39
N ALA A 375 17.25 6.66 11.99
CA ALA A 375 17.55 5.24 11.79
C ALA A 375 18.64 5.00 10.73
N LEU A 376 18.59 5.72 9.59
CA LEU A 376 19.61 5.67 8.54
C LEU A 376 20.95 6.22 9.03
N THR A 377 20.94 7.31 9.80
CA THR A 377 22.15 7.91 10.40
C THR A 377 22.82 6.90 11.32
N LEU A 378 22.07 6.26 12.21
CA LEU A 378 22.60 5.26 13.12
C LEU A 378 23.10 4.01 12.39
N ALA A 379 22.29 3.46 11.46
CA ALA A 379 22.67 2.27 10.69
C ALA A 379 23.94 2.52 9.85
N GLY A 380 24.06 3.72 9.28
CA GLY A 380 25.24 4.16 8.53
C GLY A 380 26.48 4.29 9.41
N SER A 381 26.37 4.93 10.57
CA SER A 381 27.45 5.11 11.56
C SER A 381 27.94 3.76 12.11
N LEU A 382 27.04 2.80 12.34
CA LEU A 382 27.38 1.46 12.81
C LEU A 382 27.85 0.51 11.68
N GLY A 383 27.80 0.93 10.42
CA GLY A 383 28.16 0.09 9.27
C GLY A 383 27.20 -1.09 9.07
N LYS A 384 25.96 -1.02 9.53
CA LYS A 384 24.93 -2.07 9.45
C LYS A 384 24.29 -2.10 8.05
N ARG A 385 25.03 -2.57 7.05
CA ARG A 385 24.62 -2.60 5.63
C ARG A 385 23.23 -3.21 5.35
N PRO A 386 22.84 -4.37 5.95
CA PRO A 386 21.50 -4.93 5.70
C PRO A 386 20.38 -4.00 6.17
N HIS A 387 20.48 -3.42 7.36
CA HIS A 387 19.50 -2.47 7.91
C HIS A 387 19.44 -1.21 7.04
N LEU A 388 20.61 -0.66 6.67
CA LEU A 388 20.69 0.51 5.82
C LEU A 388 19.98 0.28 4.47
N LYS A 389 20.28 -0.85 3.81
CA LYS A 389 19.63 -1.22 2.54
C LYS A 389 18.11 -1.30 2.70
N ARG A 390 17.61 -2.01 3.71
CA ARG A 390 16.17 -2.15 3.97
C ARG A 390 15.50 -0.79 4.18
N LEU A 391 16.05 0.04 5.07
CA LEU A 391 15.49 1.37 5.36
C LEU A 391 15.46 2.28 4.12
N ILE A 392 16.50 2.23 3.27
CA ILE A 392 16.52 2.99 2.00
C ILE A 392 15.41 2.50 1.06
N HIS A 393 15.26 1.19 0.87
CA HIS A 393 14.21 0.63 0.02
C HIS A 393 12.81 1.00 0.52
N GLN A 394 12.58 0.89 1.83
CA GLN A 394 11.32 1.31 2.44
C GLN A 394 11.08 2.82 2.29
N GLY A 395 12.11 3.64 2.51
CA GLY A 395 12.02 5.09 2.31
C GLY A 395 11.70 5.50 0.87
N LYS A 396 12.25 4.78 -0.12
CA LYS A 396 11.90 4.95 -1.53
C LYS A 396 10.45 4.54 -1.82
N ALA A 397 10.01 3.40 -1.30
CA ALA A 397 8.65 2.91 -1.50
C ALA A 397 7.60 3.89 -0.99
N LEU A 398 7.90 4.56 0.12
CA LEU A 398 7.03 5.50 0.82
C LEU A 398 7.23 6.97 0.41
N ASP A 399 8.14 7.24 -0.53
CA ASP A 399 8.50 8.59 -0.99
C ASP A 399 8.89 9.56 0.16
N ILE A 400 9.51 9.01 1.20
CA ILE A 400 10.00 9.78 2.38
C ILE A 400 11.51 9.80 2.51
N LEU A 401 12.23 9.20 1.55
CA LEU A 401 13.69 9.25 1.54
C LEU A 401 14.15 10.72 1.42
N PRO A 402 15.14 11.16 2.22
CA PRO A 402 15.69 12.51 2.10
C PRO A 402 16.22 12.77 0.70
N ARG A 403 15.87 13.91 0.10
CA ARG A 403 16.31 14.28 -1.27
C ARG A 403 17.81 14.24 -1.45
N VAL A 404 18.56 14.59 -0.41
CA VAL A 404 20.05 14.54 -0.40
C VAL A 404 20.60 13.13 -0.63
N LEU A 405 19.78 12.09 -0.49
CA LEU A 405 20.13 10.70 -0.78
C LEU A 405 19.56 10.22 -2.12
N GLY A 406 18.61 10.95 -2.71
CA GLY A 406 17.96 10.58 -3.98
C GLY A 406 18.91 10.60 -5.18
N ASP A 407 19.90 11.49 -5.15
CA ASP A 407 20.89 11.64 -6.21
C ASP A 407 22.10 10.69 -6.06
N LEU A 408 22.15 9.94 -4.97
CA LEU A 408 23.16 8.89 -4.79
C LEU A 408 22.74 7.68 -5.61
N GLU A 409 23.28 7.55 -6.82
CA GLU A 409 23.12 6.37 -7.65
C GLU A 409 23.51 5.08 -6.91
N PRO A 410 23.04 3.89 -7.34
CA PRO A 410 23.27 2.62 -6.68
C PRO A 410 24.73 2.16 -6.82
N GLN A 411 25.65 2.90 -6.23
CA GLN A 411 27.00 2.45 -5.89
C GLN A 411 26.90 1.66 -4.57
N PRO A 412 27.84 0.78 -4.24
CA PRO A 412 27.79 0.07 -2.97
C PRO A 412 27.69 1.11 -1.85
N TRP A 413 26.50 1.15 -1.20
CA TRP A 413 26.12 2.15 -0.23
C TRP A 413 27.22 2.35 0.82
N ASN A 414 27.92 3.47 0.77
CA ASN A 414 28.88 3.84 1.79
C ASN A 414 28.10 4.36 3.01
N GLY A 415 27.84 3.49 3.98
CA GLY A 415 27.06 3.82 5.17
C GLY A 415 27.60 5.04 5.91
N ARG A 416 28.92 5.21 6.02
CA ARG A 416 29.55 6.36 6.65
C ARG A 416 29.24 7.66 5.91
N LEU A 417 29.33 7.65 4.58
CA LEU A 417 28.99 8.82 3.78
C LEU A 417 27.52 9.23 3.97
N ILE A 418 26.61 8.26 4.01
CA ILE A 418 25.20 8.51 4.27
C ILE A 418 25.00 9.12 5.66
N ALA A 419 25.61 8.52 6.70
CA ALA A 419 25.54 9.03 8.05
C ALA A 419 26.10 10.46 8.14
N ASP A 420 27.26 10.74 7.53
CA ASP A 420 27.87 12.07 7.52
C ASP A 420 26.98 13.12 6.85
N ILE A 421 26.35 12.78 5.70
CA ILE A 421 25.42 13.69 5.02
C ILE A 421 24.21 13.96 5.89
N LEU A 422 23.58 12.91 6.42
CA LEU A 422 22.38 13.07 7.23
C LEU A 422 22.64 13.79 8.55
N THR A 423 23.76 13.50 9.21
CA THR A 423 24.21 14.22 10.40
C THR A 423 24.33 15.71 10.11
N LYS A 424 25.05 16.09 9.06
CA LYS A 424 25.26 17.51 8.69
C LYS A 424 23.94 18.23 8.37
N CYS A 425 23.02 17.56 7.69
CA CYS A 425 21.78 18.18 7.21
C CYS A 425 20.67 18.22 8.25
N TYR A 426 20.59 17.20 9.12
CA TYR A 426 19.38 16.99 9.94
C TYR A 426 19.63 16.74 11.42
N ALA A 427 20.79 16.22 11.80
CA ALA A 427 21.07 15.78 13.17
C ALA A 427 22.53 16.09 13.58
N PRO A 428 22.94 17.38 13.61
CA PRO A 428 24.36 17.75 13.79
C PRO A 428 24.97 17.25 15.10
N HIS A 429 24.17 17.00 16.11
CA HIS A 429 24.62 16.50 17.42
C HIS A 429 24.26 15.01 17.65
N PHE A 430 23.97 14.26 16.57
CA PHE A 430 23.72 12.82 16.70
C PHE A 430 24.95 12.14 17.29
N PRO A 431 24.83 11.41 18.41
CA PRO A 431 25.97 10.74 19.03
C PRO A 431 26.61 9.74 18.06
N GLN A 432 27.91 9.93 17.81
CA GLN A 432 28.63 9.03 16.92
C GLN A 432 29.18 7.85 17.71
N PRO A 433 28.98 6.62 17.25
CA PRO A 433 29.69 5.48 17.80
C PRO A 433 31.20 5.78 17.70
N THR A 434 31.89 5.80 18.84
CA THR A 434 33.35 5.91 18.82
C THR A 434 33.88 4.87 17.88
N SER A 435 34.44 5.29 16.76
CA SER A 435 35.07 4.39 15.80
C SER A 435 36.02 3.49 16.59
N LEU A 436 35.78 2.18 16.51
CA LEU A 436 36.84 1.23 16.82
C LEU A 436 38.06 1.78 16.12
N SER A 437 39.05 2.23 16.90
CA SER A 437 40.33 2.77 16.41
C SER A 437 40.78 1.94 15.21
N PRO A 438 41.20 2.55 14.11
CA PRO A 438 41.70 1.76 12.99
C PRO A 438 42.68 0.78 13.59
N ARG A 439 42.42 -0.52 13.46
CA ARG A 439 43.39 -1.55 13.85
C ARG A 439 44.72 -1.06 13.33
N SER A 440 45.60 -0.67 14.23
CA SER A 440 46.98 -0.34 13.92
C SER A 440 47.47 -1.44 13.00
N SER A 441 47.68 -1.11 11.76
CA SER A 441 48.33 -2.00 10.81
C SER A 441 49.57 -2.51 11.53
N PRO A 442 49.85 -3.82 11.53
CA PRO A 442 51.07 -4.31 12.12
C PRO A 442 52.24 -3.61 11.42
N GLN A 443 52.85 -2.65 12.14
CA GLN A 443 54.07 -2.04 11.71
C GLN A 443 55.13 -3.13 11.61
N GLY A 444 55.68 -3.26 10.39
CA GLY A 444 57.06 -3.58 10.26
C GLY A 444 57.46 -5.04 10.25
N MET A 445 57.34 -5.68 9.13
CA MET A 445 58.44 -6.51 8.70
C MET A 445 59.34 -5.69 7.75
N ARG A 446 60.31 -4.99 8.33
CA ARG A 446 61.51 -4.55 7.60
C ARG A 446 62.25 -5.82 7.16
N THR A 447 62.11 -6.23 5.95
CA THR A 447 63.05 -7.10 5.28
C THR A 447 64.23 -6.23 4.83
N THR A 448 65.31 -6.26 5.60
CA THR A 448 66.60 -5.84 5.16
C THR A 448 67.10 -6.86 4.11
N ASN A 449 66.90 -6.57 2.83
CA ASN A 449 67.62 -7.21 1.76
C ASN A 449 69.03 -6.54 1.66
N GLU A 450 70.01 -7.15 2.32
CA GLU A 450 71.44 -6.96 2.00
C GLU A 450 71.65 -7.46 0.59
N VAL A 451 71.93 -6.52 -0.31
CA VAL A 451 72.45 -6.79 -1.63
C VAL A 451 73.94 -7.03 -1.47
N LYS A 452 74.42 -8.27 -1.62
CA LYS A 452 75.83 -8.61 -1.81
C LYS A 452 76.25 -8.19 -3.22
N PRO A 453 77.39 -7.49 -3.39
CA PRO A 453 77.94 -7.26 -4.73
C PRO A 453 78.53 -8.56 -5.27
N ALA A 454 78.21 -8.89 -6.52
CA ALA A 454 78.84 -9.96 -7.26
C ALA A 454 80.18 -9.46 -7.80
N ASP A 455 81.24 -10.13 -7.39
CA ASP A 455 82.60 -10.00 -7.97
C ASP A 455 82.62 -10.47 -9.41
N ALA A 456 83.28 -9.66 -10.24
CA ALA A 456 83.73 -9.99 -11.59
C ALA A 456 84.92 -10.96 -11.55
N ALA A 457 84.83 -12.04 -12.32
CA ALA A 457 85.97 -12.64 -13.00
C ALA A 457 85.54 -13.88 -13.81
N GLY A 458 86.01 -13.92 -15.11
CA GLY A 458 86.09 -15.12 -15.93
C GLY A 458 85.17 -15.18 -17.12
#